data_d2921817cea731128bd130b2a692115e
#
_entry.id   d2921817cea731128bd130b2a692115e
#
_cell.length_a   1.000
_cell.length_b   1.000
_cell.length_c   1.000
_cell.angle_alpha   90.00
_cell.angle_beta   90.00
_cell.angle_gamma   90.00
#
_symmetry.space_group_name_H-M   'P 1'
#
loop_
_entity.id
_entity.type
_entity.pdbx_description
1 polymer ?
#
loop_
_entity_poly.entity_id
_entity_poly.type
_entity_poly.pdbx_seq_one_letter_code
_entity_poly.pdbx_strand_id
1 'polypeptide(L)'
;TAKAIAAFKDKQEYLTDFVRNKKSPRVENPIKIIAIPTTSGTSSELTCWATIWDKEKNNKLSLAHKSLYAEKAIIDPSIMVDKPLGLTISTGLDALSHSMESIWNINANPVSASHAIQASKLVLENLPLLTKDLRNVELRSNIALACVHAGLAFSNTKTAIAHNLSYPVTLNYGIQHGIACSFTLPMITKSMVGIDS
;
A
#
# COMPACT_ATOMS: atom_id res chain seq x y z
N THR A 1 -12.23 -1.58 -0.04
CA THR A 1 -13.69 -1.80 -0.21
C THR A 1 -14.05 -2.18 -1.65
N ALA A 2 -13.65 -1.41 -2.68
CA ALA A 2 -14.00 -1.68 -4.09
C ALA A 2 -13.64 -3.10 -4.55
N LYS A 3 -12.43 -3.59 -4.23
CA LYS A 3 -12.03 -4.96 -4.57
C LYS A 3 -12.84 -6.04 -3.86
N ALA A 4 -13.26 -5.79 -2.62
CA ALA A 4 -14.15 -6.72 -1.91
C ALA A 4 -15.54 -6.77 -2.56
N ILE A 5 -16.06 -5.62 -2.97
CA ILE A 5 -17.33 -5.56 -3.74
C ILE A 5 -17.16 -6.30 -5.07
N ALA A 6 -16.07 -6.04 -5.80
CA ALA A 6 -15.82 -6.70 -7.08
C ALA A 6 -15.69 -8.23 -6.94
N ALA A 7 -15.09 -8.71 -5.84
CA ALA A 7 -14.90 -10.13 -5.57
C ALA A 7 -16.19 -10.85 -5.18
N PHE A 8 -17.04 -10.20 -4.37
CA PHE A 8 -18.15 -10.87 -3.67
C PHE A 8 -19.53 -10.34 -4.06
N LYS A 9 -19.64 -9.52 -5.11
CA LYS A 9 -20.95 -9.06 -5.59
C LYS A 9 -21.88 -10.26 -5.81
N ASP A 10 -23.08 -10.17 -5.27
CA ASP A 10 -24.13 -11.19 -5.36
C ASP A 10 -23.74 -12.59 -4.81
N LYS A 11 -22.64 -12.67 -4.02
CA LYS A 11 -22.09 -13.91 -3.45
C LYS A 11 -21.89 -13.78 -1.94
N GLN A 12 -22.99 -13.52 -1.23
CA GLN A 12 -22.98 -13.32 0.22
C GLN A 12 -22.38 -14.51 0.99
N GLU A 13 -22.58 -15.73 0.51
CA GLU A 13 -22.00 -16.93 1.13
C GLU A 13 -20.46 -16.93 1.07
N TYR A 14 -19.85 -16.51 -0.05
CA TYR A 14 -18.39 -16.46 -0.21
C TYR A 14 -17.78 -15.39 0.67
N LEU A 15 -18.46 -14.24 0.80
CA LEU A 15 -18.05 -13.20 1.75
C LEU A 15 -18.14 -13.72 3.18
N THR A 16 -19.21 -14.41 3.54
CA THR A 16 -19.39 -15.00 4.87
C THR A 16 -18.34 -16.05 5.17
N ASP A 17 -18.04 -16.92 4.24
CA ASP A 17 -17.00 -17.94 4.36
C ASP A 17 -15.62 -17.30 4.54
N PHE A 18 -15.31 -16.26 3.78
CA PHE A 18 -14.03 -15.55 3.91
C PHE A 18 -13.91 -14.82 5.25
N VAL A 19 -14.93 -14.03 5.64
CA VAL A 19 -14.86 -13.15 6.82
C VAL A 19 -15.08 -13.92 8.13
N ARG A 20 -16.11 -14.78 8.17
CA ARG A 20 -16.51 -15.48 9.39
C ARG A 20 -15.84 -16.83 9.57
N ASN A 21 -15.72 -17.59 8.50
CA ASN A 21 -15.21 -18.96 8.53
C ASN A 21 -13.72 -19.04 8.20
N LYS A 22 -13.05 -17.90 7.92
CA LYS A 22 -11.62 -17.78 7.58
C LYS A 22 -11.18 -18.72 6.45
N LYS A 23 -12.08 -19.06 5.53
CA LYS A 23 -11.75 -19.84 4.35
C LYS A 23 -10.99 -18.99 3.34
N SER A 24 -10.23 -19.65 2.46
CA SER A 24 -9.59 -18.96 1.33
C SER A 24 -10.64 -18.22 0.48
N PRO A 25 -10.32 -17.05 -0.05
CA PRO A 25 -11.27 -16.26 -0.82
C PRO A 25 -11.62 -17.00 -2.11
N ARG A 26 -12.91 -17.28 -2.31
CA ARG A 26 -13.44 -17.78 -3.55
C ARG A 26 -13.94 -16.60 -4.39
N VAL A 27 -13.32 -16.37 -5.53
CA VAL A 27 -13.61 -15.24 -6.41
C VAL A 27 -13.97 -15.78 -7.79
N GLU A 28 -15.23 -15.64 -8.17
CA GLU A 28 -15.77 -16.11 -9.44
C GLU A 28 -16.40 -14.94 -10.18
N ASN A 29 -15.99 -14.72 -11.43
CA ASN A 29 -16.51 -13.65 -12.30
C ASN A 29 -16.53 -12.27 -11.61
N PRO A 30 -15.39 -11.77 -11.10
CA PRO A 30 -15.34 -10.50 -10.43
C PRO A 30 -15.71 -9.34 -11.38
N ILE A 31 -16.22 -8.26 -10.81
CA ILE A 31 -16.44 -7.05 -11.59
C ILE A 31 -15.08 -6.47 -11.98
N LYS A 32 -14.97 -6.04 -13.24
CA LYS A 32 -13.78 -5.32 -13.72
C LYS A 32 -13.62 -3.99 -13.00
N ILE A 33 -12.39 -3.66 -12.65
CA ILE A 33 -12.05 -2.49 -11.85
C ILE A 33 -11.28 -1.49 -12.73
N ILE A 34 -11.75 -0.26 -12.77
CA ILE A 34 -10.96 0.90 -13.20
C ILE A 34 -10.61 1.67 -11.93
N ALA A 35 -9.32 1.84 -11.66
CA ALA A 35 -8.86 2.49 -10.43
C ALA A 35 -8.39 3.92 -10.71
N ILE A 36 -8.91 4.87 -9.95
CA ILE A 36 -8.52 6.27 -9.97
C ILE A 36 -8.13 6.64 -8.53
N PRO A 37 -6.85 6.49 -8.13
CA PRO A 37 -6.43 6.74 -6.76
C PRO A 37 -6.50 8.23 -6.43
N THR A 38 -7.07 8.54 -5.28
CA THR A 38 -7.13 9.90 -4.70
C THR A 38 -6.07 10.14 -3.63
N THR A 39 -5.26 9.12 -3.35
CA THR A 39 -4.14 9.17 -2.41
C THR A 39 -2.93 8.46 -2.99
N SER A 40 -1.73 8.92 -2.66
CA SER A 40 -0.46 8.30 -3.05
C SER A 40 0.12 7.57 -1.83
N GLY A 41 -0.03 6.27 -1.75
CA GLY A 41 0.44 5.46 -0.62
C GLY A 41 0.28 3.97 -0.85
N THR A 42 -0.96 3.48 -0.83
CA THR A 42 -1.26 2.03 -0.81
C THR A 42 -1.02 1.31 -2.12
N SER A 43 -0.84 2.03 -3.23
CA SER A 43 -0.73 1.48 -4.59
C SER A 43 -1.80 0.41 -4.91
N SER A 44 -3.02 0.65 -4.41
CA SER A 44 -4.11 -0.31 -4.56
C SER A 44 -4.48 -0.55 -6.03
N GLU A 45 -4.22 0.41 -6.90
CA GLU A 45 -4.40 0.34 -8.34
C GLU A 45 -3.45 -0.64 -9.05
N LEU A 46 -2.33 -0.98 -8.41
CA LEU A 46 -1.28 -1.86 -8.95
C LEU A 46 -1.17 -3.22 -8.24
N THR A 47 -2.07 -3.50 -7.31
CA THR A 47 -2.05 -4.75 -6.54
C THR A 47 -3.33 -5.53 -6.70
N CYS A 48 -3.31 -6.82 -6.39
CA CYS A 48 -4.51 -7.66 -6.37
C CYS A 48 -5.08 -7.89 -4.96
N TRP A 49 -4.67 -7.06 -3.99
CA TRP A 49 -5.03 -7.22 -2.59
C TRP A 49 -6.04 -6.19 -2.11
N ALA A 50 -6.81 -6.58 -1.11
CA ALA A 50 -7.63 -5.69 -0.32
C ALA A 50 -7.52 -6.04 1.16
N THR A 51 -7.27 -5.04 2.00
CA THR A 51 -7.30 -5.19 3.44
C THR A 51 -8.70 -4.90 3.97
N ILE A 52 -9.22 -5.81 4.79
CA ILE A 52 -10.49 -5.67 5.49
C ILE A 52 -10.18 -5.66 6.99
N TRP A 53 -10.51 -4.57 7.66
CA TRP A 53 -10.34 -4.41 9.09
C TRP A 53 -11.62 -4.84 9.82
N ASP A 54 -11.55 -5.92 10.57
CA ASP A 54 -12.61 -6.37 11.48
C ASP A 54 -12.34 -5.79 12.85
N LYS A 55 -12.94 -4.63 13.13
CA LYS A 55 -12.77 -3.92 14.40
C LYS A 55 -13.40 -4.66 15.59
N GLU A 56 -14.49 -5.41 15.37
CA GLU A 56 -15.16 -6.15 16.43
C GLU A 56 -14.29 -7.29 16.94
N LYS A 57 -13.58 -7.97 16.05
CA LYS A 57 -12.69 -9.09 16.38
C LYS A 57 -11.22 -8.68 16.49
N ASN A 58 -10.92 -7.39 16.41
CA ASN A 58 -9.57 -6.84 16.41
C ASN A 58 -8.64 -7.58 15.41
N ASN A 59 -9.11 -7.79 14.19
CA ASN A 59 -8.44 -8.63 13.21
C ASN A 59 -8.30 -7.95 11.85
N LYS A 60 -7.25 -8.30 11.13
CA LYS A 60 -7.00 -7.88 9.74
C LYS A 60 -7.17 -9.08 8.81
N LEU A 61 -8.04 -8.96 7.83
CA LEU A 61 -8.22 -9.94 6.78
C LEU A 61 -7.60 -9.42 5.49
N SER A 62 -6.86 -10.27 4.79
CA SER A 62 -6.24 -9.95 3.51
C SER A 62 -6.93 -10.76 2.41
N LEU A 63 -7.72 -10.07 1.60
CA LEU A 63 -8.28 -10.63 0.36
C LEU A 63 -7.23 -10.50 -0.74
N ALA A 64 -6.83 -11.60 -1.35
CA ALA A 64 -5.86 -11.62 -2.44
C ALA A 64 -6.32 -12.58 -3.54
N HIS A 65 -6.48 -12.06 -4.76
CA HIS A 65 -6.80 -12.89 -5.92
C HIS A 65 -6.37 -12.18 -7.21
N LYS A 66 -5.77 -12.91 -8.16
CA LYS A 66 -5.23 -12.33 -9.41
C LYS A 66 -6.25 -11.54 -10.23
N SER A 67 -7.51 -11.96 -10.22
CA SER A 67 -8.59 -11.27 -10.95
C SER A 67 -8.99 -9.94 -10.33
N LEU A 68 -8.41 -9.53 -9.18
CA LEU A 68 -8.65 -8.25 -8.52
C LEU A 68 -7.62 -7.17 -8.88
N TYR A 69 -6.70 -7.44 -9.79
CA TYR A 69 -5.96 -6.36 -10.42
C TYR A 69 -6.92 -5.43 -11.16
N ALA A 70 -6.65 -4.13 -11.09
CA ALA A 70 -7.39 -3.17 -11.90
C ALA A 70 -7.10 -3.43 -13.39
N GLU A 71 -8.14 -3.37 -14.22
CA GLU A 71 -8.00 -3.44 -15.68
C GLU A 71 -7.29 -2.19 -16.23
N LYS A 72 -7.56 -1.05 -15.58
CA LYS A 72 -6.91 0.24 -15.88
C LYS A 72 -6.67 0.99 -14.57
N ALA A 73 -5.52 1.67 -14.50
CA ALA A 73 -5.20 2.64 -13.46
C ALA A 73 -5.03 4.01 -14.12
N ILE A 74 -5.78 5.00 -13.65
CA ILE A 74 -5.69 6.39 -14.11
C ILE A 74 -5.15 7.21 -12.95
N ILE A 75 -3.94 7.74 -13.10
CA ILE A 75 -3.26 8.50 -12.04
C ILE A 75 -3.25 9.97 -12.44
N ASP A 76 -4.09 10.75 -11.78
CA ASP A 76 -4.20 12.18 -11.94
C ASP A 76 -3.81 12.87 -10.62
N PRO A 77 -2.60 13.44 -10.52
CA PRO A 77 -2.17 14.14 -9.30
C PRO A 77 -3.01 15.35 -8.95
N SER A 78 -3.72 15.95 -9.91
CA SER A 78 -4.54 17.14 -9.67
C SER A 78 -5.71 16.89 -8.70
N ILE A 79 -6.26 15.68 -8.70
CA ILE A 79 -7.33 15.28 -7.75
C ILE A 79 -6.82 15.03 -6.32
N MET A 80 -5.51 15.08 -6.11
CA MET A 80 -4.87 14.84 -4.81
C MET A 80 -4.45 16.14 -4.10
N VAL A 81 -4.64 17.32 -4.73
CA VAL A 81 -4.10 18.58 -4.23
C VAL A 81 -4.71 19.04 -2.89
N ASP A 82 -5.97 18.72 -2.66
CA ASP A 82 -6.68 19.08 -1.43
C ASP A 82 -6.51 18.06 -0.28
N LYS A 83 -5.64 17.08 -0.47
CA LYS A 83 -5.35 16.08 0.57
C LYS A 83 -4.70 16.72 1.80
N PRO A 84 -5.27 16.53 3.02
CA PRO A 84 -4.74 17.14 4.25
C PRO A 84 -3.30 16.71 4.57
N LEU A 85 -2.57 17.57 5.30
CA LEU A 85 -1.17 17.33 5.70
C LEU A 85 -0.96 15.96 6.35
N GLY A 86 -1.74 15.63 7.39
CA GLY A 86 -1.58 14.35 8.10
C GLY A 86 -1.76 13.14 7.18
N LEU A 87 -2.75 13.17 6.28
CA LEU A 87 -2.96 12.11 5.31
C LEU A 87 -1.85 12.08 4.25
N THR A 88 -1.35 13.25 3.82
CA THR A 88 -0.23 13.35 2.87
C THR A 88 1.02 12.69 3.45
N ILE A 89 1.37 13.01 4.70
CA ILE A 89 2.52 12.41 5.40
C ILE A 89 2.32 10.90 5.56
N SER A 90 1.18 10.49 6.12
CA SER A 90 0.93 9.07 6.36
C SER A 90 1.01 8.23 5.09
N THR A 91 0.37 8.67 4.00
CA THR A 91 0.39 7.91 2.74
C THR A 91 1.75 7.95 2.05
N GLY A 92 2.49 9.06 2.12
CA GLY A 92 3.86 9.13 1.61
C GLY A 92 4.83 8.20 2.36
N LEU A 93 4.69 8.13 3.69
CA LEU A 93 5.46 7.22 4.53
C LEU A 93 5.07 5.74 4.30
N ASP A 94 3.81 5.47 3.96
CA ASP A 94 3.36 4.14 3.55
C ASP A 94 4.05 3.69 2.26
N ALA A 95 4.10 4.57 1.25
CA ALA A 95 4.83 4.32 0.00
C ALA A 95 6.35 4.10 0.25
N LEU A 96 6.95 4.87 1.16
CA LEU A 96 8.34 4.67 1.58
C LEU A 96 8.53 3.30 2.22
N SER A 97 7.64 2.90 3.11
CA SER A 97 7.69 1.60 3.77
C SER A 97 7.59 0.45 2.77
N HIS A 98 6.64 0.53 1.84
CA HIS A 98 6.49 -0.44 0.75
C HIS A 98 7.77 -0.57 -0.09
N SER A 99 8.37 0.56 -0.46
CA SER A 99 9.58 0.56 -1.29
C SER A 99 10.78 0.00 -0.53
N MET A 100 11.04 0.47 0.69
CA MET A 100 12.19 0.00 1.46
C MET A 100 12.08 -1.49 1.79
N GLU A 101 10.90 -1.97 2.23
CA GLU A 101 10.70 -3.40 2.48
C GLU A 101 10.88 -4.25 1.23
N SER A 102 10.59 -3.71 0.04
CA SER A 102 10.82 -4.42 -1.22
C SER A 102 12.30 -4.61 -1.54
N ILE A 103 13.20 -3.75 -1.03
CA ILE A 103 14.65 -3.86 -1.25
C ILE A 103 15.22 -5.08 -0.54
N TRP A 104 14.84 -5.28 0.74
CA TRP A 104 15.36 -6.39 1.55
C TRP A 104 14.43 -7.59 1.67
N ASN A 105 13.40 -7.65 0.85
CA ASN A 105 12.49 -8.79 0.86
C ASN A 105 13.15 -10.03 0.26
N ILE A 106 12.86 -11.20 0.81
CA ILE A 106 13.36 -12.49 0.29
C ILE A 106 12.92 -12.77 -1.16
N ASN A 107 11.87 -12.10 -1.65
CA ASN A 107 11.39 -12.19 -3.02
C ASN A 107 11.93 -11.04 -3.90
N ALA A 108 12.88 -10.24 -3.39
CA ALA A 108 13.48 -9.15 -4.15
C ALA A 108 14.20 -9.70 -5.39
N ASN A 109 14.12 -8.94 -6.47
CA ASN A 109 14.82 -9.22 -7.71
C ASN A 109 15.28 -7.88 -8.34
N PRO A 110 16.17 -7.90 -9.33
CA PRO A 110 16.70 -6.66 -9.91
C PRO A 110 15.64 -5.67 -10.40
N VAL A 111 14.51 -6.16 -10.93
CA VAL A 111 13.42 -5.30 -11.42
C VAL A 111 12.69 -4.65 -10.24
N SER A 112 12.26 -5.44 -9.25
CA SER A 112 11.59 -4.90 -8.06
C SER A 112 12.50 -3.96 -7.27
N ALA A 113 13.79 -4.28 -7.15
CA ALA A 113 14.77 -3.43 -6.47
C ALA A 113 14.96 -2.08 -7.19
N SER A 114 15.04 -2.07 -8.52
CA SER A 114 15.13 -0.83 -9.30
C SER A 114 13.94 0.09 -9.04
N HIS A 115 12.73 -0.44 -9.07
CA HIS A 115 11.52 0.33 -8.74
C HIS A 115 11.51 0.80 -7.28
N ALA A 116 11.89 -0.06 -6.34
CA ALA A 116 11.92 0.26 -4.91
C ALA A 116 12.90 1.40 -4.61
N ILE A 117 14.10 1.38 -5.19
CA ILE A 117 15.10 2.44 -5.04
C ILE A 117 14.57 3.76 -5.59
N GLN A 118 13.99 3.74 -6.79
CA GLN A 118 13.42 4.94 -7.40
C GLN A 118 12.27 5.52 -6.56
N ALA A 119 11.39 4.67 -6.03
CA ALA A 119 10.30 5.09 -5.16
C ALA A 119 10.84 5.73 -3.86
N SER A 120 11.79 5.08 -3.20
CA SER A 120 12.40 5.60 -1.96
C SER A 120 13.02 6.97 -2.18
N LYS A 121 13.80 7.13 -3.26
CA LYS A 121 14.42 8.40 -3.64
C LYS A 121 13.37 9.50 -3.84
N LEU A 122 12.36 9.24 -4.65
CA LEU A 122 11.30 10.21 -4.92
C LEU A 122 10.57 10.64 -3.64
N VAL A 123 10.25 9.70 -2.73
CA VAL A 123 9.59 10.06 -1.46
C VAL A 123 10.51 10.91 -0.59
N LEU A 124 11.76 10.50 -0.39
CA LEU A 124 12.71 11.21 0.48
C LEU A 124 13.02 12.62 -0.01
N GLU A 125 13.09 12.84 -1.33
CA GLU A 125 13.35 14.14 -1.91
C GLU A 125 12.11 15.06 -1.92
N ASN A 126 10.93 14.51 -2.19
CA ASN A 126 9.75 15.33 -2.48
C ASN A 126 8.75 15.44 -1.31
N LEU A 127 8.64 14.43 -0.44
CA LEU A 127 7.66 14.48 0.66
C LEU A 127 7.92 15.63 1.64
N PRO A 128 9.17 15.90 2.07
CA PRO A 128 9.47 17.06 2.94
C PRO A 128 9.14 18.41 2.29
N LEU A 129 9.30 18.53 0.98
CA LEU A 129 8.93 19.74 0.24
C LEU A 129 7.42 19.87 0.12
N LEU A 130 6.73 18.78 -0.20
CA LEU A 130 5.28 18.75 -0.31
C LEU A 130 4.58 19.09 1.01
N THR A 131 5.17 18.77 2.17
CA THR A 131 4.58 19.17 3.47
C THR A 131 4.55 20.68 3.68
N LYS A 132 5.39 21.43 2.95
CA LYS A 132 5.46 22.90 3.01
C LYS A 132 4.55 23.59 1.98
N ASP A 133 4.23 22.89 0.90
CA ASP A 133 3.37 23.38 -0.19
C ASP A 133 2.47 22.26 -0.70
N LEU A 134 1.39 22.00 0.05
CA LEU A 134 0.47 20.89 -0.19
C LEU A 134 -0.27 20.95 -1.52
N ARG A 135 -0.38 22.13 -2.13
CA ARG A 135 -1.08 22.32 -3.41
C ARG A 135 -0.16 22.27 -4.63
N ASN A 136 1.11 22.07 -4.44
CA ASN A 136 2.09 21.96 -5.51
C ASN A 136 1.85 20.68 -6.34
N VAL A 137 1.34 20.85 -7.54
CA VAL A 137 0.96 19.74 -8.44
C VAL A 137 2.18 18.93 -8.88
N GLU A 138 3.34 19.58 -9.07
CA GLU A 138 4.58 18.88 -9.45
C GLU A 138 5.05 17.96 -8.33
N LEU A 139 5.09 18.44 -7.08
CA LEU A 139 5.43 17.60 -5.93
C LEU A 139 4.41 16.48 -5.71
N ARG A 140 3.10 16.78 -5.93
CA ARG A 140 2.06 15.71 -5.93
C ARG A 140 2.32 14.67 -7.00
N SER A 141 2.72 15.08 -8.20
CA SER A 141 3.05 14.18 -9.31
C SER A 141 4.24 13.29 -8.95
N ASN A 142 5.29 13.85 -8.36
CA ASN A 142 6.47 13.10 -7.93
C ASN A 142 6.13 12.06 -6.85
N ILE A 143 5.27 12.41 -5.88
CA ILE A 143 4.81 11.46 -4.86
C ILE A 143 3.85 10.41 -5.45
N ALA A 144 2.99 10.78 -6.41
CA ALA A 144 2.17 9.81 -7.12
C ALA A 144 3.02 8.82 -7.94
N LEU A 145 4.06 9.31 -8.63
CA LEU A 145 5.03 8.48 -9.35
C LEU A 145 5.80 7.56 -8.38
N ALA A 146 6.22 8.07 -7.22
CA ALA A 146 6.84 7.26 -6.18
C ALA A 146 5.93 6.11 -5.74
N CYS A 147 4.63 6.40 -5.56
CA CYS A 147 3.64 5.39 -5.21
C CYS A 147 3.47 4.32 -6.30
N VAL A 148 3.52 4.72 -7.58
CA VAL A 148 3.51 3.77 -8.71
C VAL A 148 4.73 2.86 -8.67
N HIS A 149 5.92 3.41 -8.50
CA HIS A 149 7.14 2.62 -8.40
C HIS A 149 7.12 1.70 -7.18
N ALA A 150 6.68 2.18 -6.00
CA ALA A 150 6.51 1.34 -4.81
C ALA A 150 5.53 0.18 -5.10
N GLY A 151 4.40 0.47 -5.76
CA GLY A 151 3.41 -0.52 -6.17
C GLY A 151 3.98 -1.60 -7.09
N LEU A 152 4.74 -1.22 -8.10
CA LEU A 152 5.42 -2.15 -9.01
C LEU A 152 6.45 -3.01 -8.29
N ALA A 153 7.12 -2.48 -7.28
CA ALA A 153 8.06 -3.24 -6.45
C ALA A 153 7.30 -4.25 -5.56
N PHE A 154 6.49 -3.75 -4.61
CA PHE A 154 5.93 -4.62 -3.57
C PHE A 154 4.80 -5.53 -4.05
N SER A 155 4.14 -5.24 -5.16
CA SER A 155 3.20 -6.19 -5.77
C SER A 155 3.87 -7.53 -6.15
N ASN A 156 5.17 -7.52 -6.36
CA ASN A 156 5.98 -8.71 -6.63
C ASN A 156 6.61 -9.29 -5.36
N THR A 157 7.16 -8.45 -4.48
CA THR A 157 7.89 -8.89 -3.29
C THR A 157 7.00 -9.13 -2.08
N LYS A 158 5.82 -8.50 -2.02
CA LYS A 158 4.99 -8.31 -0.82
C LYS A 158 5.65 -7.36 0.18
N THR A 159 4.99 -7.15 1.33
CA THR A 159 5.51 -6.39 2.47
C THR A 159 6.26 -7.30 3.44
N ALA A 160 6.97 -6.72 4.42
CA ALA A 160 7.79 -7.46 5.36
C ALA A 160 7.50 -7.05 6.84
N ILE A 161 8.54 -6.91 7.64
CA ILE A 161 8.46 -6.78 9.09
C ILE A 161 7.84 -5.45 9.56
N ALA A 162 8.12 -4.33 8.90
CA ALA A 162 7.57 -3.03 9.28
C ALA A 162 6.03 -3.01 9.18
N HIS A 163 5.49 -3.56 8.09
CA HIS A 163 4.05 -3.72 7.94
C HIS A 163 3.46 -4.70 8.96
N ASN A 164 4.13 -5.82 9.26
CA ASN A 164 3.65 -6.76 10.27
C ASN A 164 3.57 -6.11 11.67
N LEU A 165 4.58 -5.32 12.04
CA LEU A 165 4.59 -4.58 13.30
C LEU A 165 3.54 -3.46 13.35
N SER A 166 3.16 -2.91 12.21
CA SER A 166 2.17 -1.82 12.14
C SER A 166 0.75 -2.24 12.50
N TYR A 167 0.37 -3.50 12.25
CA TYR A 167 -1.02 -3.93 12.40
C TYR A 167 -1.55 -3.80 13.83
N PRO A 168 -0.88 -4.35 14.88
CA PRO A 168 -1.32 -4.15 16.25
C PRO A 168 -1.25 -2.67 16.66
N VAL A 169 -0.30 -1.90 16.15
CA VAL A 169 -0.20 -0.46 16.43
C VAL A 169 -1.42 0.29 15.89
N THR A 170 -1.80 0.03 14.64
CA THR A 170 -2.98 0.65 14.03
C THR A 170 -4.27 0.20 14.73
N LEU A 171 -4.41 -1.10 15.02
CA LEU A 171 -5.64 -1.66 15.61
C LEU A 171 -5.85 -1.21 17.05
N ASN A 172 -4.82 -1.27 17.89
CA ASN A 172 -4.96 -1.01 19.33
C ASN A 172 -4.88 0.47 19.68
N TYR A 173 -4.13 1.27 18.91
CA TYR A 173 -3.86 2.68 19.23
C TYR A 173 -4.47 3.67 18.24
N GLY A 174 -5.09 3.19 17.15
CA GLY A 174 -5.70 4.06 16.14
C GLY A 174 -4.71 4.89 15.34
N ILE A 175 -3.42 4.58 15.39
CA ILE A 175 -2.38 5.30 14.65
C ILE A 175 -2.56 5.03 13.16
N GLN A 176 -2.45 6.08 12.34
CA GLN A 176 -2.55 5.97 10.90
C GLN A 176 -1.53 4.96 10.35
N HIS A 177 -1.98 4.08 9.45
CA HIS A 177 -1.22 2.91 8.99
C HIS A 177 0.18 3.26 8.48
N GLY A 178 0.31 4.24 7.60
CA GLY A 178 1.62 4.62 7.05
C GLY A 178 2.60 5.16 8.11
N ILE A 179 2.10 5.85 9.15
CA ILE A 179 2.91 6.25 10.29
C ILE A 179 3.33 5.02 11.08
N ALA A 180 2.38 4.10 11.35
CA ALA A 180 2.66 2.86 12.07
C ALA A 180 3.66 1.95 11.33
N CYS A 181 3.67 1.94 9.98
CA CYS A 181 4.66 1.21 9.20
C CYS A 181 6.04 1.87 9.27
N SER A 182 6.08 3.21 9.17
CA SER A 182 7.34 3.93 8.96
C SER A 182 8.16 4.14 10.23
N PHE A 183 7.55 4.16 11.43
CA PHE A 183 8.29 4.50 12.65
C PHE A 183 9.38 3.47 13.01
N THR A 184 9.25 2.22 12.57
CA THR A 184 10.26 1.17 12.77
C THR A 184 11.32 1.13 11.67
N LEU A 185 11.10 1.79 10.52
CA LEU A 185 12.00 1.75 9.37
C LEU A 185 13.45 2.14 9.70
N PRO A 186 13.74 3.22 10.49
CA PRO A 186 15.11 3.59 10.77
C PRO A 186 15.89 2.48 11.49
N MET A 187 15.25 1.79 12.44
CA MET A 187 15.85 0.69 13.17
C MET A 187 16.07 -0.53 12.27
N ILE A 188 15.04 -0.90 11.50
CA ILE A 188 15.12 -2.04 10.56
C ILE A 188 16.19 -1.78 9.51
N THR A 189 16.21 -0.59 8.90
CA THR A 189 17.20 -0.23 7.88
C THR A 189 18.60 -0.34 8.45
N LYS A 190 18.83 0.18 9.68
CA LYS A 190 20.14 0.09 10.33
C LYS A 190 20.58 -1.37 10.54
N SER A 191 19.65 -2.26 10.85
CA SER A 191 19.96 -3.69 11.04
C SER A 191 20.21 -4.44 9.72
N MET A 192 19.77 -3.88 8.58
CA MET A 192 19.97 -4.49 7.25
C MET A 192 21.27 -4.02 6.57
N VAL A 193 21.88 -2.93 7.04
CA VAL A 193 23.15 -2.43 6.48
C VAL A 193 24.29 -3.39 6.85
N GLY A 194 25.03 -3.86 5.84
CA GLY A 194 26.16 -4.77 6.02
C GLY A 194 25.79 -6.25 6.12
N ILE A 195 24.55 -6.63 5.88
CA ILE A 195 24.17 -8.02 5.67
C ILE A 195 24.36 -8.32 4.19
N ASP A 196 25.42 -9.06 3.87
CA ASP A 196 25.63 -9.60 2.52
C ASP A 196 24.58 -10.68 2.25
N SER A 197 23.92 -10.56 1.11
CA SER A 197 22.87 -11.49 0.66
C SER A 197 23.46 -12.69 -0.08
#